data_32024b8a025789fddb70914801b01996
#
_entry.id   32024b8a025789fddb70914801b01996
#
_cell.length_a   1.000
_cell.length_b   1.000
_cell.length_c   1.000
_cell.angle_alpha   90.00
_cell.angle_beta   90.00
_cell.angle_gamma   90.00
#
_symmetry.space_group_name_H-M   'P 1'
#
loop_
_entity.id
_entity.type
_entity.pdbx_description
1 polymer ?
#
loop_
_entity_poly.entity_id
_entity_poly.type
_entity_poly.pdbx_seq_one_letter_code
_entity_poly.pdbx_strand_id
1 'polypeptide(L)'
;MSLIKIKYFIFLTFFIMVSCQDNTEQGIIPKDIMIDILIDMHIYEEAISELPYEKDTLKAIFKMKESEIFESYSVTEEIYRRSYSHYFFNPKELDNIYQVVIDSLSVYQQTKGND
;
A
#
# COMPACT_ATOMS: atom_id res chain seq x y z
N MET A 1 -35.13 -37.43 5.85
CA MET A 1 -35.37 -36.09 5.30
C MET A 1 -34.77 -34.96 6.15
N SER A 2 -34.77 -35.05 7.47
CA SER A 2 -34.17 -34.04 8.35
C SER A 2 -32.62 -33.95 8.22
N LEU A 3 -31.92 -35.04 7.90
CA LEU A 3 -30.46 -35.07 7.71
C LEU A 3 -30.00 -34.29 6.49
N ILE A 4 -30.76 -34.26 5.40
CA ILE A 4 -30.44 -33.51 4.18
C ILE A 4 -30.61 -32.01 4.44
N LYS A 5 -31.66 -31.62 5.15
CA LYS A 5 -31.89 -30.21 5.56
C LYS A 5 -30.83 -29.70 6.51
N ILE A 6 -30.36 -30.53 7.44
CA ILE A 6 -29.28 -30.23 8.37
C ILE A 6 -27.95 -30.06 7.58
N LYS A 7 -27.68 -30.91 6.59
CA LYS A 7 -26.50 -30.85 5.73
C LYS A 7 -26.46 -29.57 4.91
N TYR A 8 -27.58 -29.16 4.35
CA TYR A 8 -27.69 -27.88 3.61
C TYR A 8 -27.57 -26.68 4.56
N PHE A 9 -28.13 -26.80 5.76
CA PHE A 9 -28.02 -25.74 6.78
C PHE A 9 -26.59 -25.55 7.25
N ILE A 10 -25.84 -26.63 7.47
CA ILE A 10 -24.42 -26.60 7.84
C ILE A 10 -23.57 -26.03 6.70
N PHE A 11 -23.87 -26.39 5.46
CA PHE A 11 -23.18 -25.88 4.29
C PHE A 11 -23.43 -24.38 4.08
N LEU A 12 -24.67 -23.93 4.29
CA LEU A 12 -25.03 -22.52 4.19
C LEU A 12 -24.37 -21.69 5.31
N THR A 13 -24.28 -22.26 6.53
CA THR A 13 -23.62 -21.57 7.67
C THR A 13 -22.12 -21.46 7.46
N PHE A 14 -21.50 -22.44 6.80
CA PHE A 14 -20.07 -22.39 6.47
C PHE A 14 -19.74 -21.31 5.45
N PHE A 15 -20.68 -21.03 4.53
CA PHE A 15 -20.48 -20.00 3.50
C PHE A 15 -20.52 -18.57 4.06
N ILE A 16 -21.16 -18.36 5.21
CA ILE A 16 -21.27 -17.03 5.82
C ILE A 16 -19.98 -16.62 6.54
N MET A 17 -19.10 -17.58 6.87
CA MET A 17 -17.85 -17.28 7.58
C MET A 17 -16.73 -16.71 6.70
N VAL A 18 -16.89 -16.71 5.38
CA VAL A 18 -15.89 -16.17 4.46
C VAL A 18 -16.11 -14.68 4.21
N SER A 19 -17.20 -14.09 4.73
CA SER A 19 -17.56 -12.69 4.53
C SER A 19 -16.93 -11.73 5.56
N CYS A 20 -15.99 -12.18 6.37
CA CYS A 20 -15.39 -11.34 7.39
C CYS A 20 -13.99 -10.94 6.94
N GLN A 21 -13.89 -9.94 6.08
CA GLN A 21 -12.61 -9.31 5.80
C GLN A 21 -12.76 -7.85 5.44
N ASP A 22 -11.84 -7.10 5.97
CA ASP A 22 -11.48 -5.71 5.82
C ASP A 22 -12.19 -4.75 6.76
N ASN A 23 -11.54 -4.62 7.93
CA ASN A 23 -11.65 -3.44 8.78
C ASN A 23 -10.90 -2.25 8.14
N THR A 24 -10.85 -2.20 6.82
CA THR A 24 -10.45 -0.99 6.13
C THR A 24 -11.63 -0.04 6.19
N GLU A 25 -11.51 1.01 6.98
CA GLU A 25 -12.44 2.13 6.89
C GLU A 25 -12.57 2.52 5.42
N GLN A 26 -13.71 2.20 4.87
CA GLN A 26 -14.23 2.52 3.53
C GLN A 26 -13.24 3.17 2.55
N GLY A 27 -12.39 2.34 1.90
CA GLY A 27 -11.51 2.82 0.85
C GLY A 27 -10.25 3.53 1.31
N ILE A 28 -9.82 3.29 2.57
CA ILE A 28 -8.54 3.76 3.08
C ILE A 28 -7.55 2.58 3.09
N ILE A 29 -6.36 2.81 2.57
CA ILE A 29 -5.29 1.80 2.54
C ILE A 29 -4.86 1.49 3.97
N PRO A 30 -4.74 0.21 4.36
CA PRO A 30 -4.20 -0.15 5.67
C PRO A 30 -2.81 0.45 5.89
N LYS A 31 -2.50 0.79 7.12
CA LYS A 31 -1.27 1.48 7.50
C LYS A 31 -0.01 0.75 7.04
N ASP A 32 0.06 -0.56 7.20
CA ASP A 32 1.17 -1.39 6.76
C ASP A 32 1.39 -1.34 5.25
N ILE A 33 0.32 -1.42 4.47
CA ILE A 33 0.37 -1.31 3.01
C ILE A 33 0.75 0.11 2.59
N MET A 34 0.23 1.12 3.27
CA MET A 34 0.60 2.51 3.00
C MET A 34 2.10 2.75 3.22
N ILE A 35 2.67 2.17 4.26
CA ILE A 35 4.11 2.22 4.54
C ILE A 35 4.90 1.59 3.39
N ASP A 36 4.51 0.41 2.93
CA ASP A 36 5.19 -0.28 1.84
C ASP A 36 5.16 0.52 0.54
N ILE A 37 4.01 1.10 0.22
CA ILE A 37 3.86 1.98 -0.96
C ILE A 37 4.79 3.20 -0.85
N LEU A 38 4.84 3.84 0.30
CA LEU A 38 5.71 5.01 0.51
C LEU A 38 7.20 4.65 0.41
N ILE A 39 7.60 3.51 0.92
CA ILE A 39 8.98 3.02 0.81
C ILE A 39 9.33 2.81 -0.68
N ASP A 40 8.50 2.11 -1.42
CA ASP A 40 8.72 1.85 -2.84
C ASP A 40 8.80 3.16 -3.63
N MET A 41 7.91 4.10 -3.36
CA MET A 41 7.93 5.41 -4.01
C MET A 41 9.23 6.15 -3.77
N HIS A 42 9.71 6.21 -2.54
CA HIS A 42 10.97 6.90 -2.21
C HIS A 42 12.18 6.23 -2.86
N ILE A 43 12.23 4.91 -2.90
CA ILE A 43 13.31 4.17 -3.57
C ILE A 43 13.36 4.49 -5.06
N TYR A 44 12.21 4.47 -5.73
CA TYR A 44 12.14 4.77 -7.17
C TYR A 44 12.36 6.25 -7.48
N GLU A 45 11.89 7.15 -6.63
CA GLU A 45 12.13 8.57 -6.77
C GLU A 45 13.63 8.88 -6.74
N GLU A 46 14.35 8.31 -5.78
CA GLU A 46 15.81 8.45 -5.69
C GLU A 46 16.51 7.88 -6.93
N ALA A 47 16.15 6.65 -7.33
CA ALA A 47 16.74 6.01 -8.50
C ALA A 47 16.50 6.79 -9.79
N ILE A 48 15.31 7.33 -9.99
CA ILE A 48 14.95 8.12 -11.16
C ILE A 48 15.67 9.46 -11.15
N SER A 49 15.86 10.10 -9.98
CA SER A 49 16.54 11.39 -9.86
C SER A 49 18.01 11.36 -10.31
N GLU A 50 18.63 10.19 -10.29
CA GLU A 50 20.02 9.99 -10.74
C GLU A 50 20.16 9.79 -12.27
N LEU A 51 19.04 9.66 -12.99
CA LEU A 51 19.08 9.46 -14.44
C LEU A 51 19.46 10.76 -15.17
N PRO A 52 20.23 10.66 -16.28
CA PRO A 52 20.71 11.83 -17.02
C PRO A 52 19.67 12.42 -17.98
N TYR A 53 18.49 12.73 -17.47
CA TYR A 53 17.39 13.29 -18.25
C TYR A 53 16.95 14.64 -17.67
N GLU A 54 16.28 15.42 -18.50
CA GLU A 54 15.68 16.68 -18.07
C GLU A 54 14.53 16.45 -17.07
N LYS A 55 14.27 17.47 -16.28
CA LYS A 55 13.28 17.42 -15.17
C LYS A 55 11.89 16.93 -15.61
N ASP A 56 11.41 17.39 -16.77
CA ASP A 56 10.10 17.00 -17.28
C ASP A 56 10.05 15.52 -17.67
N THR A 57 11.15 15.00 -18.22
CA THR A 57 11.30 13.58 -18.54
C THR A 57 11.32 12.74 -17.26
N LEU A 58 12.06 13.18 -16.24
CA LEU A 58 12.12 12.50 -14.95
C LEU A 58 10.74 12.43 -14.30
N LYS A 59 9.96 13.51 -14.36
CA LYS A 59 8.58 13.52 -13.85
C LYS A 59 7.69 12.52 -14.59
N ALA A 60 7.81 12.43 -15.90
CA ALA A 60 7.02 11.49 -16.69
C ALA A 60 7.39 10.04 -16.36
N ILE A 61 8.67 9.74 -16.21
CA ILE A 61 9.15 8.42 -15.78
C ILE A 61 8.63 8.06 -14.39
N PHE A 62 8.72 8.99 -13.45
CA PHE A 62 8.21 8.78 -12.09
C PHE A 62 6.71 8.52 -12.08
N LYS A 63 5.94 9.27 -12.87
CA LYS A 63 4.49 9.08 -12.95
C LYS A 63 4.11 7.69 -13.49
N MET A 64 4.83 7.20 -14.49
CA MET A 64 4.66 5.82 -14.98
C MET A 64 4.97 4.80 -13.88
N LYS A 65 6.05 5.00 -13.15
CA LYS A 65 6.46 4.11 -12.06
C LYS A 65 5.48 4.13 -10.90
N GLU A 66 4.97 5.30 -10.55
CA GLU A 66 3.93 5.47 -9.54
C GLU A 66 2.69 4.63 -9.89
N SER A 67 2.24 4.67 -11.14
CA SER A 67 1.13 3.87 -11.62
C SER A 67 1.40 2.36 -11.50
N GLU A 68 2.61 1.91 -11.82
CA GLU A 68 3.02 0.51 -11.65
C GLU A 68 3.01 0.09 -10.17
N ILE A 69 3.47 0.96 -9.28
CA ILE A 69 3.45 0.71 -7.83
C ILE A 69 2.01 0.53 -7.35
N PHE A 70 1.12 1.44 -7.70
CA PHE A 70 -0.30 1.33 -7.33
C PHE A 70 -0.93 0.04 -7.84
N GLU A 71 -0.68 -0.31 -9.08
CA GLU A 71 -1.18 -1.54 -9.68
C GLU A 71 -0.67 -2.78 -8.93
N SER A 72 0.60 -2.79 -8.52
CA SER A 72 1.20 -3.90 -7.79
C SER A 72 0.56 -4.14 -6.41
N TYR A 73 0.03 -3.10 -5.80
CA TYR A 73 -0.71 -3.17 -4.53
C TYR A 73 -2.23 -3.22 -4.71
N SER A 74 -2.72 -3.32 -5.94
CA SER A 74 -4.15 -3.29 -6.27
C SER A 74 -4.87 -2.05 -5.73
N VAL A 75 -4.19 -0.91 -5.81
CA VAL A 75 -4.66 0.39 -5.32
C VAL A 75 -4.83 1.33 -6.51
N THR A 76 -5.89 2.14 -6.50
CA THR A 76 -6.07 3.22 -7.47
C THR A 76 -5.42 4.51 -6.96
N GLU A 77 -5.09 5.41 -7.87
CA GLU A 77 -4.58 6.74 -7.50
C GLU A 77 -5.56 7.49 -6.59
N GLU A 78 -6.85 7.37 -6.85
CA GLU A 78 -7.89 8.00 -6.02
C GLU A 78 -7.88 7.47 -4.58
N ILE A 79 -7.80 6.16 -4.41
CA ILE A 79 -7.73 5.53 -3.08
C ILE A 79 -6.43 5.94 -2.38
N TYR A 80 -5.32 5.99 -3.09
CA TYR A 80 -4.04 6.44 -2.52
C TYR A 80 -4.12 7.89 -2.03
N ARG A 81 -4.65 8.80 -2.83
CA ARG A 81 -4.81 10.21 -2.43
C ARG A 81 -5.73 10.38 -1.24
N ARG A 82 -6.83 9.65 -1.22
CA ARG A 82 -7.77 9.65 -0.09
C ARG A 82 -7.11 9.14 1.19
N SER A 83 -6.36 8.05 1.08
CA SER A 83 -5.64 7.45 2.20
C SER A 83 -4.54 8.37 2.72
N TYR A 84 -3.76 8.97 1.81
CA TYR A 84 -2.73 9.94 2.17
C TYR A 84 -3.33 11.11 2.95
N SER A 85 -4.44 11.68 2.47
CA SER A 85 -5.16 12.76 3.17
C SER A 85 -5.64 12.32 4.54
N HIS A 86 -6.18 11.11 4.65
CA HIS A 86 -6.65 10.56 5.92
C HIS A 86 -5.51 10.51 6.96
N TYR A 87 -4.35 10.01 6.58
CA TYR A 87 -3.19 9.94 7.48
C TYR A 87 -2.57 11.33 7.72
N PHE A 88 -2.53 12.18 6.72
CA PHE A 88 -2.00 13.54 6.82
C PHE A 88 -2.75 14.37 7.86
N PHE A 89 -4.06 14.24 7.95
CA PHE A 89 -4.88 14.94 8.94
C PHE A 89 -4.89 14.26 10.32
N ASN A 90 -4.16 13.19 10.48
CA ASN A 90 -3.96 12.52 11.76
C ASN A 90 -2.45 12.53 12.10
N PRO A 91 -1.95 13.59 12.76
CA PRO A 91 -0.49 13.79 12.94
C PRO A 91 0.23 12.63 13.64
N LYS A 92 -0.42 11.99 14.60
CA LYS A 92 0.16 10.85 15.33
C LYS A 92 0.34 9.63 14.43
N GLU A 93 -0.65 9.33 13.61
CA GLU A 93 -0.59 8.23 12.65
C GLU A 93 0.48 8.50 11.57
N LEU A 94 0.50 9.73 11.06
CA LEU A 94 1.46 10.15 10.04
C LEU A 94 2.90 10.05 10.57
N ASP A 95 3.15 10.51 11.79
CA ASP A 95 4.46 10.43 12.43
C ASP A 95 4.93 8.97 12.55
N ASN A 96 4.07 8.09 12.99
CA ASN A 96 4.36 6.66 13.08
C ASN A 96 4.68 6.04 11.71
N ILE A 97 3.95 6.40 10.68
CA ILE A 97 4.17 5.93 9.32
C ILE A 97 5.54 6.38 8.81
N TYR A 98 5.84 7.66 8.90
CA TYR A 98 7.12 8.20 8.42
C TYR A 98 8.32 7.69 9.22
N GLN A 99 8.16 7.44 10.50
CA GLN A 99 9.21 6.85 11.32
C GLN A 99 9.62 5.46 10.79
N VAL A 100 8.65 4.61 10.50
CA VAL A 100 8.90 3.29 9.91
C VAL A 100 9.50 3.40 8.51
N VAL A 101 8.99 4.32 7.68
CA VAL A 101 9.52 4.57 6.34
C VAL A 101 10.98 4.99 6.40
N ILE A 102 11.32 5.95 7.24
CA ILE A 102 12.70 6.46 7.41
C ILE A 102 13.63 5.33 7.89
N ASP A 103 13.23 4.57 8.89
CA ASP A 103 14.02 3.45 9.40
C ASP A 103 14.27 2.39 8.31
N SER A 104 13.24 2.06 7.53
CA SER A 104 13.34 1.08 6.45
C SER A 104 14.25 1.56 5.32
N LEU A 105 14.16 2.83 4.93
CA LEU A 105 15.03 3.43 3.93
C LEU A 105 16.48 3.51 4.41
N SER A 106 16.71 3.79 5.68
CA SER A 106 18.04 3.79 6.28
C SER A 106 18.71 2.42 6.19
N VAL A 107 17.96 1.35 6.50
CA VAL A 107 18.45 -0.04 6.35
C VAL A 107 18.75 -0.36 4.89
N TYR A 108 17.87 0.03 3.98
CA TYR A 108 18.06 -0.17 2.54
C TYR A 108 19.34 0.49 2.02
N GLN A 109 19.60 1.72 2.43
CA GLN A 109 20.82 2.44 2.04
C GLN A 109 22.10 1.78 2.58
N GLN A 110 22.07 1.28 3.80
CA GLN A 110 23.19 0.57 4.41
C GLN A 110 23.51 -0.73 3.67
N THR A 111 22.50 -1.48 3.27
CA THR A 111 22.69 -2.73 2.51
C THR A 111 23.21 -2.47 1.10
N LYS A 112 22.75 -1.41 0.44
CA LYS A 112 23.21 -1.01 -0.90
C LYS A 112 24.65 -0.50 -0.88
N GLY A 113 25.09 0.15 0.20
CA GLY A 113 26.45 0.67 0.34
C GLY A 113 27.51 -0.38 0.62
N ASN A 114 27.14 -1.62 0.92
CA ASN A 114 28.05 -2.73 1.22
C ASN A 114 28.29 -3.66 0.03
N ASP A 115 27.61 -3.43 -1.10
CA ASP A 115 27.81 -4.13 -2.36
C ASP A 115 28.70 -3.31 -3.32
#